data_351f26a87db07953017dcc31c0e21bfe
#
_entry.id   351f26a87db07953017dcc31c0e21bfe
#
_cell.length_a   1.000
_cell.length_b   1.000
_cell.length_c   1.000
_cell.angle_alpha   90.00
_cell.angle_beta   90.00
_cell.angle_gamma   90.00
#
_symmetry.space_group_name_H-M   'P 1'
#
loop_
_entity.id
_entity.type
_entity.pdbx_description
1 polymer ?
#
loop_
_entity_poly.entity_id
_entity_poly.type
_entity_poly.pdbx_seq_one_letter_code
_entity_poly.pdbx_strand_id
1 'polypeptide(L)'
;MRNKEGKKITYRFVSFRYIERGAFAEYLHRMSLKGWHFAGWKLGMVFGRGEPEDIVYDVEIFSEAREKDLRPVEETEEYAEYCRAAGWEFIDANRKFCVFRKVSEDAVPIVTEEERVEEIWKAEGKRLIFPTIIFGLFALDSSVNAVKTGLENWIFSDLSLFILMILPAYFLENILQWVFTLKWYLTGKKRISSGKPVRYGLRIGYRIWNAFVYAALAVLIIGLYSLGMYKTAVVALAMWVFFGVLQAAENYFRPGRKNGKRIRTIGCVSCIAISFLLLAFVPENTSYKEINHSILGSTEEGSFLLADSEEGEDVQFSYYLYRTDYPWIADLVWTSQKREDGDMGWSSEGNLRIYRAAGQRTIRCKDAVLVLQYKAEELTGEQTCEALERLGLQEV
;
A
#
# COMPACT_ATOMS: atom_id res chain seq x y z
N MET A 1 25.89 -17.41 16.08
CA MET A 1 26.63 -16.21 16.49
C MET A 1 26.92 -16.30 18.00
N ARG A 2 27.94 -15.62 18.49
CA ARG A 2 28.21 -15.49 19.94
C ARG A 2 28.16 -14.02 20.33
N ASN A 3 27.71 -13.70 21.54
CA ASN A 3 27.74 -12.35 22.08
C ASN A 3 29.15 -11.98 22.57
N LYS A 4 29.31 -10.74 23.10
CA LYS A 4 30.61 -10.28 23.65
C LYS A 4 31.13 -11.15 24.83
N GLU A 5 30.24 -11.89 25.48
CA GLU A 5 30.53 -12.82 26.58
C GLU A 5 30.75 -14.28 26.10
N GLY A 6 30.82 -14.54 24.79
CA GLY A 6 31.01 -15.85 24.21
C GLY A 6 29.75 -16.75 24.17
N LYS A 7 28.60 -16.30 24.70
CA LYS A 7 27.34 -17.06 24.71
C LYS A 7 26.76 -17.15 23.30
N LYS A 8 26.21 -18.32 22.92
CA LYS A 8 25.51 -18.51 21.65
C LYS A 8 24.24 -17.65 21.62
N ILE A 9 24.04 -16.87 20.54
CA ILE A 9 22.85 -16.07 20.33
C ILE A 9 22.10 -16.52 19.09
N THR A 10 20.78 -16.33 19.09
CA THR A 10 19.88 -16.53 17.93
C THR A 10 18.99 -15.33 17.74
N TYR A 11 18.61 -15.07 16.48
CA TYR A 11 17.64 -14.03 16.10
C TYR A 11 16.31 -14.68 15.74
N ARG A 12 15.21 -14.03 16.12
CA ARG A 12 13.85 -14.43 15.73
C ARG A 12 13.12 -13.24 15.14
N PHE A 13 12.59 -13.41 13.94
CA PHE A 13 11.86 -12.39 13.18
C PHE A 13 10.34 -12.61 13.31
N VAL A 14 9.86 -12.60 14.55
CA VAL A 14 8.44 -12.71 14.86
C VAL A 14 7.95 -11.35 15.28
N SER A 15 6.82 -10.90 14.74
CA SER A 15 6.17 -9.66 15.12
C SER A 15 4.85 -9.93 15.84
N PHE A 16 4.52 -9.06 16.79
CA PHE A 16 3.26 -9.08 17.52
C PHE A 16 2.61 -7.71 17.43
N ARG A 17 1.29 -7.68 17.48
CA ARG A 17 0.52 -6.44 17.69
C ARG A 17 0.38 -6.18 19.18
N TYR A 18 0.06 -4.94 19.55
CA TYR A 18 -0.14 -4.60 20.98
C TYR A 18 -1.25 -5.42 21.62
N ILE A 19 -2.31 -5.71 20.88
CA ILE A 19 -3.40 -6.61 21.30
C ILE A 19 -2.90 -8.04 21.60
N GLU A 20 -1.80 -8.47 20.98
CA GLU A 20 -1.24 -9.83 21.11
C GLU A 20 -0.20 -9.95 22.23
N ARG A 21 -0.15 -8.99 23.18
CA ARG A 21 0.85 -8.98 24.26
C ARG A 21 0.96 -10.30 25.02
N GLY A 22 -0.19 -10.93 25.30
CA GLY A 22 -0.21 -12.20 26.02
C GLY A 22 0.39 -13.35 25.22
N ALA A 23 0.12 -13.41 23.91
CA ALA A 23 0.76 -14.37 23.02
C ALA A 23 2.27 -14.11 22.88
N PHE A 24 2.69 -12.85 22.99
CA PHE A 24 4.10 -12.49 23.01
C PHE A 24 4.77 -12.96 24.30
N ALA A 25 4.19 -12.69 25.47
CA ALA A 25 4.70 -13.18 26.76
C ALA A 25 4.80 -14.71 26.78
N GLU A 26 3.77 -15.42 26.31
CA GLU A 26 3.77 -16.88 26.18
C GLU A 26 4.87 -17.38 25.22
N TYR A 27 5.11 -16.66 24.11
CA TYR A 27 6.18 -17.00 23.21
C TYR A 27 7.57 -16.90 23.88
N LEU A 28 7.80 -15.86 24.66
CA LEU A 28 9.05 -15.67 25.43
C LEU A 28 9.23 -16.78 26.48
N HIS A 29 8.18 -17.10 27.20
CA HIS A 29 8.16 -18.19 28.16
C HIS A 29 8.50 -19.54 27.51
N ARG A 30 7.85 -19.88 26.38
CA ARG A 30 8.17 -21.12 25.63
C ARG A 30 9.62 -21.17 25.12
N MET A 31 10.20 -20.02 24.85
CA MET A 31 11.62 -19.93 24.44
C MET A 31 12.54 -20.19 25.64
N SER A 32 12.23 -19.68 26.85
CA SER A 32 13.03 -19.91 28.07
C SER A 32 13.02 -21.39 28.48
N LEU A 33 11.90 -22.09 28.37
CA LEU A 33 11.82 -23.53 28.57
C LEU A 33 12.73 -24.36 27.65
N LYS A 34 13.12 -23.79 26.48
CA LYS A 34 14.08 -24.37 25.56
C LYS A 34 15.51 -23.90 25.78
N GLY A 35 15.77 -23.15 26.85
CA GLY A 35 17.06 -22.56 27.18
C GLY A 35 17.44 -21.37 26.27
N TRP A 36 16.45 -20.65 25.73
CA TRP A 36 16.65 -19.42 24.98
C TRP A 36 16.02 -18.24 25.73
N HIS A 37 16.84 -17.42 26.36
CA HIS A 37 16.39 -16.29 27.16
C HIS A 37 16.38 -15.02 26.33
N PHE A 38 15.30 -14.26 26.42
CA PHE A 38 15.19 -13.00 25.71
C PHE A 38 16.20 -11.98 26.23
N ALA A 39 16.95 -11.37 25.33
CA ALA A 39 18.02 -10.43 25.65
C ALA A 39 17.78 -9.02 25.03
N GLY A 40 16.65 -8.83 24.36
CA GLY A 40 16.30 -7.55 23.73
C GLY A 40 16.07 -7.64 22.23
N TRP A 41 16.10 -6.49 21.58
CA TRP A 41 15.93 -6.35 20.14
C TRP A 41 17.19 -5.83 19.45
N LYS A 42 17.34 -6.25 18.17
CA LYS A 42 18.19 -5.63 17.14
C LYS A 42 17.45 -5.69 15.81
N LEU A 43 17.97 -6.39 14.80
CA LEU A 43 17.23 -6.68 13.55
C LEU A 43 15.92 -7.43 13.81
N GLY A 44 15.90 -8.24 14.87
CA GLY A 44 14.76 -8.98 15.38
C GLY A 44 14.91 -9.17 16.89
N MET A 45 14.11 -10.04 17.47
CA MET A 45 14.27 -10.45 18.86
C MET A 45 15.57 -11.25 19.03
N VAL A 46 16.38 -10.90 20.00
CA VAL A 46 17.66 -11.55 20.35
C VAL A 46 17.45 -12.45 21.54
N PHE A 47 17.89 -13.70 21.42
CA PHE A 47 17.87 -14.67 22.50
C PHE A 47 19.27 -15.18 22.78
N GLY A 48 19.66 -15.20 24.04
CA GLY A 48 20.89 -15.81 24.52
C GLY A 48 20.66 -17.26 24.92
N ARG A 49 21.65 -18.15 24.67
CA ARG A 49 21.61 -19.53 25.12
C ARG A 49 21.94 -19.60 26.63
N GLY A 50 21.11 -20.25 27.38
CA GLY A 50 21.25 -20.57 28.79
C GLY A 50 20.71 -21.96 29.10
N GLU A 51 20.59 -22.30 30.38
CA GLU A 51 19.87 -23.48 30.83
C GLU A 51 18.36 -23.31 30.59
N PRO A 52 17.60 -24.40 30.34
CA PRO A 52 16.15 -24.37 30.32
C PRO A 52 15.60 -23.94 31.68
N GLU A 53 14.81 -22.86 31.68
CA GLU A 53 14.24 -22.31 32.90
C GLU A 53 12.77 -21.95 32.67
N ASP A 54 11.96 -22.12 33.73
CA ASP A 54 10.56 -21.73 33.77
C ASP A 54 10.45 -20.23 34.14
N ILE A 55 10.79 -19.35 33.19
CA ILE A 55 10.75 -17.91 33.38
C ILE A 55 9.40 -17.36 33.00
N VAL A 56 8.76 -16.67 33.92
CA VAL A 56 7.53 -15.93 33.64
C VAL A 56 7.91 -14.56 33.09
N TYR A 57 7.47 -14.29 31.87
CA TYR A 57 7.60 -12.97 31.25
C TYR A 57 6.26 -12.22 31.29
N ASP A 58 6.35 -10.93 31.44
CA ASP A 58 5.23 -10.01 31.15
C ASP A 58 5.63 -9.00 30.08
N VAL A 59 4.66 -8.62 29.25
CA VAL A 59 4.86 -7.68 28.15
C VAL A 59 3.82 -6.58 28.28
N GLU A 60 4.25 -5.43 28.75
CA GLU A 60 3.37 -4.28 28.92
C GLU A 60 3.47 -3.30 27.75
N ILE A 61 2.41 -2.54 27.56
CA ILE A 61 2.29 -1.55 26.50
C ILE A 61 2.35 -0.16 27.11
N PHE A 62 3.44 0.53 26.86
CA PHE A 62 3.60 1.92 27.29
C PHE A 62 3.17 2.87 26.16
N SER A 63 1.93 3.36 26.23
CA SER A 63 1.32 4.12 25.12
C SER A 63 1.98 5.47 24.87
N GLU A 64 2.70 6.05 25.85
CA GLU A 64 3.41 7.32 25.72
C GLU A 64 4.67 7.20 24.86
N ALA A 65 5.29 6.01 24.79
CA ALA A 65 6.37 5.77 23.82
C ALA A 65 5.85 5.94 22.38
N ARG A 66 6.73 6.35 21.47
CA ARG A 66 6.42 6.56 20.05
C ARG A 66 6.66 5.28 19.25
N GLU A 67 5.94 5.12 18.13
CA GLU A 67 6.17 4.02 17.18
C GLU A 67 7.61 3.98 16.60
N LYS A 68 8.34 5.07 16.74
CA LYS A 68 9.72 5.24 16.24
C LYS A 68 10.79 5.10 17.32
N ASP A 69 10.41 4.82 18.56
CA ASP A 69 11.34 4.61 19.67
C ASP A 69 11.79 3.14 19.67
N LEU A 70 12.96 2.90 19.08
CA LEU A 70 13.50 1.54 18.90
C LEU A 70 14.37 1.08 20.08
N ARG A 71 14.54 1.91 21.10
CA ARG A 71 15.23 1.63 22.36
C ARG A 71 14.48 2.26 23.51
N PRO A 72 14.73 1.84 24.76
CA PRO A 72 14.20 2.49 25.95
C PRO A 72 14.48 4.01 25.88
N VAL A 73 13.53 4.79 26.30
CA VAL A 73 13.61 6.23 26.46
C VAL A 73 13.45 6.56 27.95
N GLU A 74 13.79 7.78 28.35
CA GLU A 74 13.79 8.20 29.76
C GLU A 74 12.48 7.84 30.47
N GLU A 75 11.37 8.16 29.84
CA GLU A 75 10.02 7.86 30.38
C GLU A 75 9.77 6.33 30.55
N THR A 76 10.40 5.52 29.69
CA THR A 76 10.32 4.05 29.80
C THR A 76 11.24 3.52 30.90
N GLU A 77 12.40 4.16 31.11
CA GLU A 77 13.33 3.79 32.18
C GLU A 77 12.76 4.12 33.55
N GLU A 78 12.12 5.27 33.71
CA GLU A 78 11.38 5.64 34.92
C GLU A 78 10.26 4.63 35.23
N TYR A 79 9.49 4.25 34.21
CA TYR A 79 8.46 3.22 34.33
C TYR A 79 9.04 1.87 34.74
N ALA A 80 10.22 1.50 34.19
CA ALA A 80 10.93 0.26 34.53
C ALA A 80 11.39 0.23 36.01
N GLU A 81 11.79 1.37 36.58
CA GLU A 81 12.15 1.48 37.99
C GLU A 81 10.94 1.22 38.90
N TYR A 82 9.79 1.79 38.53
CA TYR A 82 8.53 1.52 39.27
C TYR A 82 8.18 0.02 39.23
N CYS A 83 8.30 -0.63 38.05
CA CYS A 83 8.01 -2.05 37.90
C CYS A 83 8.98 -2.94 38.74
N ARG A 84 10.23 -2.49 38.93
CA ARG A 84 11.21 -3.21 39.74
C ARG A 84 10.73 -3.32 41.20
N ALA A 85 10.12 -2.28 41.76
CA ALA A 85 9.54 -2.29 43.10
C ALA A 85 8.38 -3.31 43.19
N ALA A 86 7.69 -3.60 42.11
CA ALA A 86 6.62 -4.60 42.02
C ALA A 86 7.13 -6.05 41.78
N GLY A 87 8.45 -6.30 41.80
CA GLY A 87 9.07 -7.63 41.62
C GLY A 87 9.32 -8.04 40.18
N TRP A 88 9.39 -7.06 39.26
CA TRP A 88 9.65 -7.30 37.84
C TRP A 88 10.97 -6.69 37.41
N GLU A 89 11.78 -7.44 36.71
CA GLU A 89 13.02 -6.97 36.09
C GLU A 89 12.75 -6.56 34.64
N PHE A 90 13.07 -5.31 34.32
CA PHE A 90 13.00 -4.80 32.95
C PHE A 90 14.14 -5.36 32.10
N ILE A 91 13.82 -5.87 30.90
CA ILE A 91 14.83 -6.43 29.99
C ILE A 91 15.11 -5.45 28.86
N ASP A 92 14.11 -5.01 28.13
CA ASP A 92 14.27 -4.08 27.00
C ASP A 92 12.92 -3.52 26.57
N ALA A 93 12.95 -2.41 25.82
CA ALA A 93 11.77 -1.84 25.17
C ALA A 93 12.02 -1.61 23.68
N ASN A 94 10.96 -1.79 22.90
CA ASN A 94 10.97 -1.49 21.47
C ASN A 94 9.60 -0.94 21.06
N ARG A 95 9.59 0.28 20.54
CA ARG A 95 8.35 1.03 20.30
C ARG A 95 7.59 1.19 21.60
N LYS A 96 6.38 0.65 21.68
CA LYS A 96 5.56 0.69 22.90
C LYS A 96 5.62 -0.60 23.71
N PHE A 97 6.31 -1.63 23.24
CA PHE A 97 6.50 -2.86 24.01
C PHE A 97 7.58 -2.69 25.06
N CYS A 98 7.25 -3.02 26.30
CA CYS A 98 8.17 -3.16 27.41
C CYS A 98 8.14 -4.61 27.88
N VAL A 99 9.30 -5.29 27.91
CA VAL A 99 9.39 -6.69 28.31
C VAL A 99 10.01 -6.77 29.70
N PHE A 100 9.32 -7.49 30.58
CA PHE A 100 9.71 -7.73 31.95
C PHE A 100 9.87 -9.22 32.21
N ARG A 101 10.73 -9.56 33.16
CA ARG A 101 10.91 -10.90 33.71
C ARG A 101 10.52 -10.87 35.19
N LYS A 102 9.74 -11.84 35.63
CA LYS A 102 9.42 -12.03 37.03
C LYS A 102 10.67 -12.44 37.81
N VAL A 103 10.98 -11.72 38.90
CA VAL A 103 12.15 -12.00 39.75
C VAL A 103 11.78 -12.26 41.21
N SER A 104 10.57 -11.87 41.66
CA SER A 104 10.07 -12.16 42.99
C SER A 104 8.85 -13.10 42.91
N GLU A 105 8.77 -14.06 43.83
CA GLU A 105 7.58 -14.93 43.94
C GLU A 105 6.31 -14.12 44.23
N ASP A 106 6.44 -13.06 45.02
CA ASP A 106 5.35 -12.15 45.42
C ASP A 106 5.10 -11.02 44.40
N ALA A 107 5.63 -11.12 43.17
CA ALA A 107 5.45 -10.10 42.16
C ALA A 107 3.95 -9.88 41.88
N VAL A 108 3.51 -8.62 42.02
CA VAL A 108 2.14 -8.20 41.73
C VAL A 108 2.02 -7.77 40.25
N PRO A 109 0.81 -7.83 39.65
CA PRO A 109 0.59 -7.29 38.31
C PRO A 109 1.05 -5.82 38.24
N ILE A 110 1.76 -5.48 37.16
CA ILE A 110 2.33 -4.14 36.92
C ILE A 110 1.21 -3.10 36.79
N VAL A 111 0.16 -3.46 36.06
CA VAL A 111 -1.02 -2.62 35.81
C VAL A 111 -2.31 -3.42 35.97
N THR A 112 -3.41 -2.73 36.23
CA THR A 112 -4.74 -3.35 36.24
C THR A 112 -5.18 -3.77 34.86
N GLU A 113 -6.13 -4.72 34.74
CA GLU A 113 -6.68 -5.12 33.47
C GLU A 113 -7.38 -3.97 32.72
N GLU A 114 -7.97 -3.03 33.44
CA GLU A 114 -8.62 -1.85 32.86
C GLU A 114 -7.61 -0.91 32.24
N GLU A 115 -6.57 -0.55 32.97
CA GLU A 115 -5.46 0.28 32.47
C GLU A 115 -4.79 -0.38 31.24
N ARG A 116 -4.56 -1.68 31.31
CA ARG A 116 -3.95 -2.46 30.23
C ARG A 116 -4.76 -2.38 28.93
N VAL A 117 -6.08 -2.54 29.02
CA VAL A 117 -6.97 -2.44 27.84
C VAL A 117 -6.99 -1.02 27.28
N GLU A 118 -6.98 0.01 28.14
CA GLU A 118 -6.90 1.40 27.72
C GLU A 118 -5.56 1.74 27.06
N GLU A 119 -4.45 1.31 27.63
CA GLU A 119 -3.11 1.55 27.06
C GLU A 119 -2.94 0.87 25.70
N ILE A 120 -3.43 -0.36 25.54
CA ILE A 120 -3.43 -1.05 24.24
C ILE A 120 -4.31 -0.31 23.23
N TRP A 121 -5.51 0.15 23.63
CA TRP A 121 -6.40 0.91 22.76
C TRP A 121 -5.75 2.22 22.28
N LYS A 122 -5.15 2.98 23.18
CA LYS A 122 -4.39 4.20 22.85
C LYS A 122 -3.22 3.90 21.90
N ALA A 123 -2.48 2.82 22.18
CA ALA A 123 -1.33 2.43 21.38
C ALA A 123 -1.72 2.02 19.94
N GLU A 124 -2.75 1.19 19.79
CA GLU A 124 -3.27 0.78 18.47
C GLU A 124 -3.88 1.98 17.72
N GLY A 125 -4.59 2.86 18.42
CA GLY A 125 -5.13 4.10 17.83
C GLY A 125 -4.02 5.01 17.29
N LYS A 126 -3.00 5.30 18.09
CA LYS A 126 -1.84 6.10 17.66
C LYS A 126 -1.10 5.46 16.45
N ARG A 127 -1.12 4.13 16.33
CA ARG A 127 -0.53 3.40 15.21
C ARG A 127 -1.35 3.52 13.92
N LEU A 128 -2.67 3.46 14.04
CA LEU A 128 -3.59 3.39 12.89
C LEU A 128 -3.98 4.75 12.31
N ILE A 129 -4.01 5.82 13.14
CA ILE A 129 -4.59 7.11 12.74
C ILE A 129 -3.86 7.73 11.53
N PHE A 130 -2.54 7.76 11.55
CA PHE A 130 -1.75 8.40 10.50
C PHE A 130 -1.87 7.66 9.14
N PRO A 131 -1.69 6.33 9.05
CA PRO A 131 -1.91 5.62 7.80
C PRO A 131 -3.35 5.76 7.29
N THR A 132 -4.35 5.72 8.16
CA THR A 132 -5.76 5.86 7.77
C THR A 132 -6.01 7.21 7.11
N ILE A 133 -5.52 8.31 7.69
CA ILE A 133 -5.68 9.66 7.12
C ILE A 133 -4.94 9.75 5.77
N ILE A 134 -3.68 9.35 5.71
CA ILE A 134 -2.86 9.45 4.50
C ILE A 134 -3.45 8.63 3.36
N PHE A 135 -3.74 7.35 3.58
CA PHE A 135 -4.33 6.51 2.53
C PHE A 135 -5.74 6.94 2.17
N GLY A 136 -6.52 7.48 3.12
CA GLY A 136 -7.83 8.07 2.84
C GLY A 136 -7.76 9.29 1.92
N LEU A 137 -6.82 10.20 2.18
CA LEU A 137 -6.62 11.39 1.35
C LEU A 137 -6.14 11.00 -0.06
N PHE A 138 -5.17 10.10 -0.17
CA PHE A 138 -4.68 9.64 -1.47
C PHE A 138 -5.73 8.83 -2.25
N ALA A 139 -6.52 8.00 -1.58
CA ALA A 139 -7.62 7.27 -2.21
C ALA A 139 -8.70 8.23 -2.72
N LEU A 140 -9.03 9.27 -1.94
CA LEU A 140 -9.97 10.30 -2.34
C LEU A 140 -9.44 11.09 -3.54
N ASP A 141 -8.19 11.56 -3.46
CA ASP A 141 -7.55 12.33 -4.53
C ASP A 141 -7.48 11.53 -5.83
N SER A 142 -7.00 10.29 -5.80
CA SER A 142 -6.94 9.44 -6.99
C SER A 142 -8.33 9.16 -7.58
N SER A 143 -9.35 8.94 -6.74
CA SER A 143 -10.71 8.71 -7.19
C SER A 143 -11.33 9.97 -7.83
N VAL A 144 -11.13 11.14 -7.22
CA VAL A 144 -11.61 12.42 -7.75
C VAL A 144 -10.91 12.74 -9.07
N ASN A 145 -9.58 12.53 -9.16
CA ASN A 145 -8.84 12.75 -10.40
C ASN A 145 -9.30 11.79 -11.50
N ALA A 146 -9.52 10.52 -11.20
CA ALA A 146 -10.04 9.55 -12.18
C ALA A 146 -11.41 9.99 -12.76
N VAL A 147 -12.30 10.54 -11.92
CA VAL A 147 -13.59 11.06 -12.39
C VAL A 147 -13.41 12.33 -13.22
N LYS A 148 -12.53 13.26 -12.82
CA LYS A 148 -12.31 14.54 -13.51
C LYS A 148 -11.62 14.40 -14.86
N THR A 149 -10.63 13.51 -14.96
CA THR A 149 -9.82 13.32 -16.17
C THR A 149 -10.36 12.24 -17.11
N GLY A 150 -11.45 11.59 -16.72
CA GLY A 150 -12.03 10.46 -17.42
C GLY A 150 -11.48 9.13 -16.88
N LEU A 151 -12.38 8.25 -16.46
CA LEU A 151 -12.04 6.95 -15.88
C LEU A 151 -11.27 6.08 -16.89
N GLU A 152 -11.56 6.22 -18.18
CA GLU A 152 -10.89 5.54 -19.30
C GLU A 152 -9.38 5.79 -19.29
N ASN A 153 -8.92 7.01 -19.03
CA ASN A 153 -7.50 7.34 -18.99
C ASN A 153 -6.76 6.62 -17.86
N TRP A 154 -7.47 6.31 -16.78
CA TRP A 154 -6.93 5.56 -15.64
C TRP A 154 -6.96 4.05 -15.87
N ILE A 155 -7.99 3.54 -16.53
CA ILE A 155 -8.16 2.11 -16.82
C ILE A 155 -7.11 1.61 -17.81
N PHE A 156 -6.78 2.40 -18.83
CA PHE A 156 -5.82 2.02 -19.88
C PHE A 156 -4.35 2.34 -19.55
N SER A 157 -4.08 2.84 -18.35
CA SER A 157 -2.72 3.00 -17.84
C SER A 157 -2.52 2.05 -16.65
N ASP A 158 -1.61 1.09 -16.77
CA ASP A 158 -1.33 0.11 -15.70
C ASP A 158 -0.97 0.76 -14.37
N LEU A 159 -0.16 1.83 -14.40
CA LEU A 159 0.22 2.56 -13.20
C LEU A 159 -0.99 3.25 -12.55
N SER A 160 -1.81 3.91 -13.35
CA SER A 160 -3.00 4.63 -12.86
C SER A 160 -4.06 3.65 -12.34
N LEU A 161 -4.31 2.57 -13.08
CA LEU A 161 -5.20 1.49 -12.66
C LEU A 161 -4.75 0.88 -11.33
N PHE A 162 -3.45 0.63 -11.20
CA PHE A 162 -2.89 0.13 -9.94
C PHE A 162 -3.09 1.11 -8.79
N ILE A 163 -2.80 2.38 -8.98
CA ILE A 163 -3.01 3.42 -7.95
C ILE A 163 -4.48 3.46 -7.54
N LEU A 164 -5.39 3.42 -8.52
CA LEU A 164 -6.83 3.44 -8.30
C LEU A 164 -7.34 2.22 -7.51
N MET A 165 -6.68 1.07 -7.63
CA MET A 165 -7.04 -0.13 -6.89
C MET A 165 -6.37 -0.21 -5.51
N ILE A 166 -5.07 0.09 -5.42
CA ILE A 166 -4.28 -0.17 -4.22
C ILE A 166 -4.55 0.83 -3.09
N LEU A 167 -4.73 2.11 -3.42
CA LEU A 167 -4.94 3.13 -2.39
C LEU A 167 -6.27 2.96 -1.64
N PRO A 168 -7.42 2.76 -2.32
CA PRO A 168 -8.66 2.41 -1.64
C PRO A 168 -8.61 1.08 -0.89
N ALA A 169 -7.89 0.08 -1.41
CA ALA A 169 -7.71 -1.20 -0.73
C ALA A 169 -6.94 -1.05 0.58
N TYR A 170 -5.85 -0.29 0.59
CA TYR A 170 -5.11 0.04 1.82
C TYR A 170 -5.93 0.87 2.80
N PHE A 171 -6.70 1.83 2.31
CA PHE A 171 -7.61 2.61 3.15
C PHE A 171 -8.65 1.71 3.81
N LEU A 172 -9.31 0.84 3.03
CA LEU A 172 -10.28 -0.13 3.54
C LEU A 172 -9.65 -1.09 4.57
N GLU A 173 -8.44 -1.56 4.31
CA GLU A 173 -7.68 -2.40 5.24
C GLU A 173 -7.47 -1.70 6.58
N ASN A 174 -7.10 -0.41 6.58
CA ASN A 174 -6.95 0.37 7.81
C ASN A 174 -8.28 0.55 8.53
N ILE A 175 -9.38 0.79 7.83
CA ILE A 175 -10.73 0.86 8.41
C ILE A 175 -11.11 -0.48 9.06
N LEU A 176 -10.86 -1.60 8.40
CA LEU A 176 -11.12 -2.93 8.98
C LEU A 176 -10.29 -3.17 10.24
N GLN A 177 -9.02 -2.74 10.27
CA GLN A 177 -8.20 -2.82 11.48
C GLN A 177 -8.79 -1.99 12.64
N TRP A 178 -9.32 -0.79 12.35
CA TRP A 178 -10.04 0.03 13.33
C TRP A 178 -11.27 -0.70 13.87
N VAL A 179 -12.11 -1.26 13.01
CA VAL A 179 -13.32 -2.00 13.41
C VAL A 179 -12.96 -3.20 14.29
N PHE A 180 -11.95 -3.98 13.93
CA PHE A 180 -11.51 -5.12 14.73
C PHE A 180 -10.91 -4.71 16.07
N THR A 181 -10.16 -3.61 16.11
CA THR A 181 -9.57 -3.08 17.33
C THR A 181 -10.65 -2.53 18.27
N LEU A 182 -11.62 -1.80 17.73
CA LEU A 182 -12.78 -1.31 18.48
C LEU A 182 -13.62 -2.47 19.06
N LYS A 183 -13.91 -3.47 18.24
CA LYS A 183 -14.63 -4.68 18.69
C LYS A 183 -13.88 -5.37 19.83
N TRP A 184 -12.57 -5.49 19.74
CA TRP A 184 -11.75 -6.06 20.81
C TRP A 184 -11.83 -5.23 22.07
N TYR A 185 -11.68 -3.90 21.98
CA TYR A 185 -11.76 -2.97 23.10
C TYR A 185 -13.11 -3.04 23.83
N LEU A 186 -14.21 -2.93 23.10
CA LEU A 186 -15.56 -3.01 23.67
C LEU A 186 -15.83 -4.37 24.33
N THR A 187 -15.37 -5.46 23.70
CA THR A 187 -15.47 -6.81 24.24
C THR A 187 -14.60 -6.95 25.50
N GLY A 188 -13.40 -6.36 25.51
CA GLY A 188 -12.50 -6.33 26.66
C GLY A 188 -13.15 -5.66 27.87
N LYS A 189 -13.68 -4.46 27.68
CA LYS A 189 -14.41 -3.73 28.73
C LYS A 189 -15.60 -4.52 29.29
N LYS A 190 -16.41 -5.13 28.40
CA LYS A 190 -17.52 -5.98 28.83
C LYS A 190 -17.07 -7.22 29.62
N ARG A 191 -15.92 -7.80 29.28
CA ARG A 191 -15.36 -8.94 30.02
C ARG A 191 -14.87 -8.52 31.41
N ILE A 192 -14.18 -7.39 31.53
CA ILE A 192 -13.71 -6.83 32.78
C ILE A 192 -14.91 -6.57 33.72
N SER A 193 -15.94 -5.89 33.22
CA SER A 193 -17.16 -5.62 34.06
C SER A 193 -17.90 -6.90 34.48
N SER A 194 -17.68 -8.02 33.77
CA SER A 194 -18.24 -9.33 34.10
C SER A 194 -17.29 -10.23 34.91
N GLY A 195 -16.15 -9.72 35.39
CA GLY A 195 -15.12 -10.47 36.12
C GLY A 195 -14.43 -11.56 35.29
N LYS A 196 -14.46 -11.48 33.94
CA LYS A 196 -13.85 -12.47 33.03
C LYS A 196 -12.52 -11.96 32.47
N PRO A 197 -11.51 -12.84 32.32
CA PRO A 197 -10.21 -12.44 31.78
C PRO A 197 -10.31 -11.94 30.33
N VAL A 198 -9.57 -10.89 30.01
CA VAL A 198 -9.45 -10.38 28.64
C VAL A 198 -8.56 -11.32 27.81
N ARG A 199 -8.81 -11.40 26.50
CA ARG A 199 -8.07 -12.28 25.59
C ARG A 199 -7.04 -11.49 24.80
N TYR A 200 -5.76 -11.87 24.96
CA TYR A 200 -4.61 -11.28 24.28
C TYR A 200 -3.90 -12.26 23.34
N GLY A 201 -4.68 -13.17 22.71
CA GLY A 201 -4.14 -14.24 21.87
C GLY A 201 -3.77 -13.81 20.46
N LEU A 202 -3.02 -14.67 19.78
CA LEU A 202 -2.61 -14.47 18.38
C LEU A 202 -3.79 -14.27 17.45
N ARG A 203 -3.63 -13.34 16.52
CA ARG A 203 -4.62 -13.02 15.48
C ARG A 203 -4.17 -13.56 14.12
N ILE A 204 -4.40 -14.84 13.89
CA ILE A 204 -3.98 -15.55 12.67
C ILE A 204 -4.54 -14.88 11.41
N GLY A 205 -5.80 -14.45 11.41
CA GLY A 205 -6.43 -13.76 10.26
C GLY A 205 -5.67 -12.51 9.81
N TYR A 206 -5.15 -11.72 10.76
CA TYR A 206 -4.34 -10.55 10.43
C TYR A 206 -2.99 -10.93 9.77
N ARG A 207 -2.37 -12.01 10.21
CA ARG A 207 -1.10 -12.51 9.63
C ARG A 207 -1.30 -13.02 8.22
N ILE A 208 -2.40 -13.75 7.97
CA ILE A 208 -2.78 -14.22 6.64
C ILE A 208 -3.04 -13.02 5.72
N TRP A 209 -3.76 -12.01 6.20
CA TRP A 209 -4.03 -10.80 5.44
C TRP A 209 -2.74 -10.04 5.07
N ASN A 210 -1.84 -9.83 6.01
CA ASN A 210 -0.54 -9.21 5.72
C ASN A 210 0.27 -10.00 4.69
N ALA A 211 0.33 -11.33 4.81
CA ALA A 211 1.01 -12.17 3.83
C ALA A 211 0.38 -12.02 2.44
N PHE A 212 -0.95 -11.95 2.36
CA PHE A 212 -1.67 -11.71 1.11
C PHE A 212 -1.33 -10.35 0.50
N VAL A 213 -1.29 -9.27 1.29
CA VAL A 213 -0.93 -7.92 0.82
C VAL A 213 0.50 -7.89 0.27
N TYR A 214 1.48 -8.51 0.95
CA TYR A 214 2.85 -8.58 0.44
C TYR A 214 2.95 -9.44 -0.84
N ALA A 215 2.21 -10.53 -0.93
CA ALA A 215 2.15 -11.36 -2.13
C ALA A 215 1.52 -10.58 -3.30
N ALA A 216 0.45 -9.85 -3.08
CA ALA A 216 -0.19 -9.00 -4.08
C ALA A 216 0.76 -7.91 -4.60
N LEU A 217 1.53 -7.27 -3.70
CA LEU A 217 2.55 -6.28 -4.08
C LEU A 217 3.67 -6.91 -4.94
N ALA A 218 4.12 -8.11 -4.59
CA ALA A 218 5.14 -8.82 -5.38
C ALA A 218 4.62 -9.19 -6.78
N VAL A 219 3.40 -9.73 -6.86
CA VAL A 219 2.73 -10.05 -8.14
C VAL A 219 2.59 -8.82 -8.99
N LEU A 220 2.27 -7.67 -8.38
CA LEU A 220 2.18 -6.41 -9.10
C LEU A 220 3.52 -5.99 -9.72
N ILE A 221 4.62 -5.99 -8.93
CA ILE A 221 5.95 -5.60 -9.45
C ILE A 221 6.35 -6.50 -10.62
N ILE A 222 6.06 -7.80 -10.52
CA ILE A 222 6.28 -8.78 -11.60
C ILE A 222 5.39 -8.43 -12.80
N GLY A 223 4.12 -8.09 -12.57
CA GLY A 223 3.17 -7.68 -13.60
C GLY A 223 3.64 -6.43 -14.37
N LEU A 224 4.04 -5.38 -13.65
CA LEU A 224 4.61 -4.17 -14.28
C LEU A 224 5.84 -4.48 -15.14
N TYR A 225 6.70 -5.38 -14.67
CA TYR A 225 7.85 -5.82 -15.45
C TYR A 225 7.45 -6.58 -16.73
N SER A 226 6.51 -7.53 -16.63
CA SER A 226 6.05 -8.35 -17.76
C SER A 226 5.28 -7.53 -18.82
N LEU A 227 4.66 -6.43 -18.43
CA LEU A 227 3.95 -5.48 -19.30
C LEU A 227 4.88 -4.46 -19.98
N GLY A 228 6.20 -4.60 -19.84
CA GLY A 228 7.17 -3.70 -20.45
C GLY A 228 7.39 -2.38 -19.70
N MET A 229 6.76 -2.16 -18.57
CA MET A 229 6.94 -0.97 -17.73
C MET A 229 8.21 -1.08 -16.85
N TYR A 230 9.34 -1.39 -17.47
CA TYR A 230 10.61 -1.66 -16.77
C TYR A 230 11.04 -0.53 -15.85
N LYS A 231 10.88 0.73 -16.29
CA LYS A 231 11.22 1.91 -15.49
C LYS A 231 10.47 1.92 -14.18
N THR A 232 9.15 1.82 -14.24
CA THR A 232 8.25 1.84 -13.07
C THR A 232 8.52 0.65 -12.15
N ALA A 233 8.70 -0.55 -12.71
CA ALA A 233 9.01 -1.76 -11.96
C ALA A 233 10.37 -1.66 -11.25
N VAL A 234 11.42 -1.18 -11.94
CA VAL A 234 12.77 -1.00 -11.37
C VAL A 234 12.77 0.07 -10.28
N VAL A 235 12.11 1.22 -10.50
CA VAL A 235 12.01 2.28 -9.50
C VAL A 235 11.24 1.79 -8.27
N ALA A 236 10.09 1.12 -8.45
CA ALA A 236 9.31 0.56 -7.36
C ALA A 236 10.11 -0.46 -6.54
N LEU A 237 10.82 -1.37 -7.22
CA LEU A 237 11.67 -2.36 -6.57
C LEU A 237 12.84 -1.71 -5.81
N ALA A 238 13.52 -0.75 -6.44
CA ALA A 238 14.64 -0.02 -5.82
C ALA A 238 14.19 0.74 -4.57
N MET A 239 13.05 1.41 -4.63
CA MET A 239 12.44 2.10 -3.48
C MET A 239 12.11 1.10 -2.36
N TRP A 240 11.49 -0.02 -2.69
CA TRP A 240 11.11 -1.03 -1.70
C TRP A 240 12.34 -1.63 -1.00
N VAL A 241 13.38 -1.97 -1.77
CA VAL A 241 14.66 -2.47 -1.23
C VAL A 241 15.33 -1.39 -0.36
N PHE A 242 15.39 -0.15 -0.83
CA PHE A 242 16.00 0.96 -0.11
C PHE A 242 15.33 1.19 1.26
N PHE A 243 14.00 1.27 1.29
CA PHE A 243 13.25 1.42 2.54
C PHE A 243 13.41 0.21 3.46
N GLY A 244 13.45 -1.00 2.89
CA GLY A 244 13.73 -2.22 3.64
C GLY A 244 15.11 -2.20 4.31
N VAL A 245 16.14 -1.78 3.58
CA VAL A 245 17.51 -1.63 4.11
C VAL A 245 17.58 -0.53 5.17
N LEU A 246 16.92 0.62 4.94
CA LEU A 246 16.87 1.72 5.90
C LEU A 246 16.21 1.28 7.21
N GLN A 247 15.09 0.58 7.12
CA GLN A 247 14.38 0.05 8.28
C GLN A 247 15.21 -1.02 9.01
N ALA A 248 15.89 -1.89 8.28
CA ALA A 248 16.80 -2.89 8.87
C ALA A 248 17.97 -2.22 9.60
N ALA A 249 18.56 -1.17 9.02
CA ALA A 249 19.62 -0.38 9.64
C ALA A 249 19.12 0.31 10.92
N GLU A 250 17.96 0.98 10.88
CA GLU A 250 17.37 1.59 12.08
C GLU A 250 17.14 0.54 13.19
N ASN A 251 16.59 -0.61 12.87
CA ASN A 251 16.37 -1.69 13.84
C ASN A 251 17.68 -2.25 14.41
N TYR A 252 18.74 -2.29 13.61
CA TYR A 252 20.05 -2.78 14.05
C TYR A 252 20.76 -1.79 14.98
N PHE A 253 20.85 -0.52 14.55
CA PHE A 253 21.56 0.52 15.30
C PHE A 253 20.74 1.10 16.45
N ARG A 254 19.41 0.99 16.39
CA ARG A 254 18.47 1.52 17.39
C ARG A 254 18.81 2.95 17.78
N PRO A 255 18.82 3.90 16.83
CA PRO A 255 19.22 5.28 17.10
C PRO A 255 18.24 5.96 18.06
N GLY A 256 18.77 6.85 18.92
CA GLY A 256 17.90 7.70 19.75
C GLY A 256 17.03 8.64 18.91
N ARG A 257 15.97 9.20 19.53
CA ARG A 257 14.93 10.04 18.87
C ARG A 257 15.50 11.06 17.88
N LYS A 258 16.52 11.83 18.28
CA LYS A 258 17.12 12.90 17.43
C LYS A 258 17.83 12.33 16.20
N ASN A 259 18.67 11.31 16.39
CA ASN A 259 19.43 10.69 15.30
C ASN A 259 18.51 9.87 14.38
N GLY A 260 17.54 9.16 14.91
CA GLY A 260 16.53 8.44 14.14
C GLY A 260 15.71 9.37 13.23
N LYS A 261 15.34 10.58 13.73
CA LYS A 261 14.68 11.57 12.89
C LYS A 261 15.58 12.02 11.72
N ARG A 262 16.86 12.30 11.99
CA ARG A 262 17.82 12.69 10.94
C ARG A 262 18.00 11.59 9.89
N ILE A 263 18.22 10.34 10.31
CA ILE A 263 18.40 9.19 9.42
C ILE A 263 17.19 9.06 8.47
N ARG A 264 15.97 9.12 9.00
CA ARG A 264 14.75 9.05 8.18
C ARG A 264 14.61 10.21 7.21
N THR A 265 14.88 11.45 7.65
CA THR A 265 14.82 12.61 6.77
C THR A 265 15.83 12.48 5.63
N ILE A 266 17.08 12.15 5.92
CA ILE A 266 18.11 11.92 4.91
C ILE A 266 17.71 10.76 3.99
N GLY A 267 17.21 9.66 4.55
CA GLY A 267 16.72 8.52 3.79
C GLY A 267 15.59 8.90 2.81
N CYS A 268 14.59 9.65 3.25
CA CYS A 268 13.52 10.11 2.37
C CYS A 268 14.03 11.02 1.24
N VAL A 269 14.90 11.99 1.55
CA VAL A 269 15.50 12.89 0.54
C VAL A 269 16.35 12.08 -0.45
N SER A 270 17.17 11.16 0.03
CA SER A 270 17.99 10.28 -0.83
C SER A 270 17.11 9.39 -1.72
N CYS A 271 16.02 8.85 -1.20
CA CYS A 271 15.08 8.04 -1.97
C CYS A 271 14.45 8.84 -3.12
N ILE A 272 14.00 10.06 -2.85
CA ILE A 272 13.45 10.96 -3.87
C ILE A 272 14.51 11.26 -4.93
N ALA A 273 15.73 11.62 -4.52
CA ALA A 273 16.83 11.91 -5.44
C ALA A 273 17.19 10.69 -6.32
N ILE A 274 17.28 9.50 -5.73
CA ILE A 274 17.54 8.24 -6.47
C ILE A 274 16.41 7.95 -7.45
N SER A 275 15.14 8.16 -7.07
CA SER A 275 13.99 7.96 -7.97
C SER A 275 14.06 8.90 -9.19
N PHE A 276 14.37 10.18 -8.98
CA PHE A 276 14.57 11.13 -10.10
C PHE A 276 15.76 10.73 -10.99
N LEU A 277 16.88 10.31 -10.41
CA LEU A 277 18.03 9.84 -11.18
C LEU A 277 17.68 8.60 -12.00
N LEU A 278 17.02 7.61 -11.41
CA LEU A 278 16.62 6.40 -12.13
C LEU A 278 15.66 6.73 -13.29
N LEU A 279 14.71 7.64 -13.08
CA LEU A 279 13.80 8.09 -14.14
C LEU A 279 14.54 8.82 -15.27
N ALA A 280 15.58 9.62 -14.95
CA ALA A 280 16.36 10.36 -15.94
C ALA A 280 17.30 9.46 -16.77
N PHE A 281 17.89 8.40 -16.17
CA PHE A 281 18.88 7.55 -16.84
C PHE A 281 18.29 6.35 -17.57
N VAL A 282 17.03 5.97 -17.34
CA VAL A 282 16.40 4.91 -18.13
C VAL A 282 15.90 5.51 -19.43
N PRO A 283 16.43 5.11 -20.60
CA PRO A 283 16.07 5.71 -21.87
C PRO A 283 14.56 5.57 -22.16
N GLU A 284 13.96 6.63 -22.67
CA GLU A 284 12.62 6.54 -23.24
C GLU A 284 12.69 5.83 -24.57
N ASN A 285 11.88 4.79 -24.73
CA ASN A 285 11.57 4.31 -26.07
C ASN A 285 10.64 5.36 -26.71
N THR A 286 11.26 6.35 -27.33
CA THR A 286 10.55 7.35 -28.15
C THR A 286 10.09 6.70 -29.45
N SER A 287 9.05 5.90 -29.36
CA SER A 287 8.21 5.63 -30.52
C SER A 287 7.16 6.76 -30.55
N TYR A 288 7.05 7.45 -31.67
CA TYR A 288 6.11 8.56 -31.89
C TYR A 288 4.62 8.17 -31.82
N LYS A 289 4.30 6.99 -31.36
CA LYS A 289 2.98 6.48 -31.06
C LYS A 289 2.89 6.32 -29.55
N GLU A 290 2.18 7.22 -28.86
CA GLU A 290 1.86 6.98 -27.45
C GLU A 290 0.84 5.85 -27.36
N ILE A 291 1.34 4.64 -27.09
CA ILE A 291 0.49 3.49 -26.82
C ILE A 291 0.58 3.22 -25.33
N ASN A 292 -0.51 3.52 -24.60
CA ASN A 292 -0.66 3.12 -23.23
C ASN A 292 -1.28 1.72 -23.20
N HIS A 293 -0.68 0.82 -22.44
CA HIS A 293 -1.17 -0.54 -22.24
C HIS A 293 -1.55 -0.79 -20.78
N SER A 294 -2.63 -1.50 -20.60
CA SER A 294 -3.00 -2.10 -19.33
C SER A 294 -3.47 -3.54 -19.52
N ILE A 295 -3.64 -4.27 -18.43
CA ILE A 295 -4.27 -5.61 -18.43
C ILE A 295 -5.70 -5.59 -18.99
N LEU A 296 -6.32 -4.42 -19.09
CA LEU A 296 -7.70 -4.23 -19.55
C LEU A 296 -7.81 -3.77 -21.00
N GLY A 297 -6.68 -3.42 -21.63
CA GLY A 297 -6.66 -2.99 -23.02
C GLY A 297 -5.53 -2.02 -23.35
N SER A 298 -5.63 -1.33 -24.46
CA SER A 298 -4.66 -0.33 -24.90
C SER A 298 -5.33 0.92 -25.46
N THR A 299 -4.62 2.04 -25.32
CA THR A 299 -4.98 3.30 -26.01
C THR A 299 -3.88 3.68 -26.98
N GLU A 300 -4.28 4.18 -28.13
CA GLU A 300 -3.40 4.71 -29.15
C GLU A 300 -3.86 6.14 -29.48
N GLU A 301 -2.93 7.09 -29.45
CA GLU A 301 -3.16 8.46 -29.83
C GLU A 301 -2.31 8.79 -31.08
N GLY A 302 -2.89 9.52 -32.02
CA GLY A 302 -2.18 9.95 -33.21
C GLY A 302 -2.94 10.99 -34.01
N SER A 303 -2.33 11.38 -35.13
CA SER A 303 -2.95 12.29 -36.08
C SER A 303 -2.63 11.85 -37.48
N PHE A 304 -3.54 12.12 -38.43
CA PHE A 304 -3.34 11.90 -39.85
C PHE A 304 -4.11 12.94 -40.65
N LEU A 305 -3.71 13.07 -41.94
CA LEU A 305 -4.38 13.91 -42.90
C LEU A 305 -5.28 13.04 -43.78
N LEU A 306 -6.52 13.49 -43.97
CA LEU A 306 -7.46 12.93 -44.95
C LEU A 306 -7.72 13.97 -46.05
N ALA A 307 -7.72 13.55 -47.30
CA ALA A 307 -8.03 14.40 -48.43
C ALA A 307 -9.50 14.87 -48.37
N ASP A 308 -9.72 16.16 -48.55
CA ASP A 308 -11.06 16.68 -48.77
C ASP A 308 -11.39 16.57 -50.23
N SER A 309 -12.44 15.83 -50.60
CA SER A 309 -12.87 15.57 -51.95
C SER A 309 -13.54 16.78 -52.66
N GLU A 310 -13.98 17.78 -51.89
CA GLU A 310 -14.75 18.91 -52.44
C GLU A 310 -13.96 20.23 -52.50
N GLU A 311 -13.06 20.51 -51.55
CA GLU A 311 -12.32 21.80 -51.52
C GLU A 311 -10.81 21.67 -51.74
N GLY A 312 -10.24 20.49 -51.86
CA GLY A 312 -8.82 20.26 -52.17
C GLY A 312 -7.84 20.59 -51.04
N GLU A 313 -8.31 20.89 -49.84
CA GLU A 313 -7.48 21.06 -48.66
C GLU A 313 -7.51 19.80 -47.79
N ASP A 314 -6.34 19.29 -47.39
CA ASP A 314 -6.21 18.15 -46.48
C ASP A 314 -6.70 18.53 -45.08
N VAL A 315 -7.65 17.75 -44.53
CA VAL A 315 -8.17 17.96 -43.18
C VAL A 315 -7.34 17.16 -42.21
N GLN A 316 -6.81 17.84 -41.19
CA GLN A 316 -6.05 17.20 -40.12
C GLN A 316 -6.99 16.64 -39.04
N PHE A 317 -6.83 15.37 -38.74
CA PHE A 317 -7.55 14.64 -37.68
C PHE A 317 -6.60 14.25 -36.59
N SER A 318 -7.07 14.40 -35.35
CA SER A 318 -6.49 13.72 -34.18
C SER A 318 -7.40 12.57 -33.78
N TYR A 319 -6.82 11.46 -33.38
CA TYR A 319 -7.61 10.30 -32.97
C TYR A 319 -7.11 9.73 -31.64
N TYR A 320 -8.08 9.19 -30.90
CA TYR A 320 -7.86 8.34 -29.74
C TYR A 320 -8.54 7.00 -30.01
N LEU A 321 -7.77 5.93 -30.00
CA LEU A 321 -8.26 4.58 -30.25
C LEU A 321 -8.09 3.75 -28.98
N TYR A 322 -9.19 3.29 -28.43
CA TYR A 322 -9.28 2.42 -27.27
C TYR A 322 -9.58 1.00 -27.74
N ARG A 323 -8.71 0.03 -27.44
CA ARG A 323 -8.90 -1.39 -27.76
C ARG A 323 -9.00 -2.20 -26.46
N THR A 324 -9.98 -3.08 -26.36
CA THR A 324 -10.19 -3.91 -25.16
C THR A 324 -10.95 -5.20 -25.51
N ASP A 325 -10.53 -6.32 -24.90
CA ASP A 325 -11.23 -7.60 -25.04
C ASP A 325 -12.51 -7.66 -24.15
N TYR A 326 -12.78 -6.62 -23.36
CA TYR A 326 -13.90 -6.56 -22.43
C TYR A 326 -15.00 -5.62 -22.94
N PRO A 327 -16.16 -6.14 -23.41
CA PRO A 327 -17.25 -5.31 -23.96
C PRO A 327 -17.74 -4.23 -23.01
N TRP A 328 -17.80 -4.51 -21.71
CA TRP A 328 -18.24 -3.56 -20.69
C TRP A 328 -17.30 -2.35 -20.54
N ILE A 329 -15.99 -2.53 -20.75
CA ILE A 329 -15.02 -1.43 -20.76
C ILE A 329 -15.22 -0.57 -22.01
N ALA A 330 -15.39 -1.18 -23.15
CA ALA A 330 -15.67 -0.45 -24.37
C ALA A 330 -17.01 0.33 -24.28
N ASP A 331 -18.03 -0.21 -23.61
CA ASP A 331 -19.28 0.50 -23.36
C ASP A 331 -19.10 1.64 -22.33
N LEU A 332 -18.22 1.48 -21.35
CA LEU A 332 -17.85 2.54 -20.40
C LEU A 332 -17.17 3.71 -21.16
N VAL A 333 -16.15 3.42 -21.95
CA VAL A 333 -15.46 4.44 -22.79
C VAL A 333 -16.47 5.12 -23.73
N TRP A 334 -17.28 4.34 -24.44
CA TRP A 334 -18.34 4.89 -25.30
C TRP A 334 -19.25 5.86 -24.56
N THR A 335 -19.64 5.53 -23.35
CA THR A 335 -20.55 6.36 -22.54
C THR A 335 -19.85 7.62 -22.04
N SER A 336 -18.57 7.53 -21.66
CA SER A 336 -17.78 8.67 -21.15
C SER A 336 -17.49 9.72 -22.23
N GLN A 337 -17.42 9.28 -23.50
CA GLN A 337 -17.15 10.18 -24.64
C GLN A 337 -18.39 10.93 -25.14
N LYS A 338 -19.58 10.65 -24.61
CA LYS A 338 -20.77 11.42 -24.91
C LYS A 338 -20.74 12.78 -24.19
N ARG A 339 -20.74 13.86 -24.94
CA ARG A 339 -20.84 15.22 -24.40
C ARG A 339 -22.30 15.62 -24.23
N GLU A 340 -22.64 16.26 -23.11
CA GLU A 340 -24.00 16.80 -22.87
C GLU A 340 -24.30 18.03 -23.75
N ASP A 341 -23.24 18.79 -24.14
CA ASP A 341 -23.39 20.00 -24.95
C ASP A 341 -23.05 19.71 -26.43
N GLY A 342 -24.01 19.94 -27.33
CA GLY A 342 -23.82 19.85 -28.78
C GLY A 342 -24.11 18.47 -29.37
N ASP A 343 -24.98 17.70 -28.75
CA ASP A 343 -25.40 16.38 -29.23
C ASP A 343 -26.14 16.50 -30.57
N MET A 344 -25.47 16.05 -31.67
CA MET A 344 -26.08 15.92 -33.01
C MET A 344 -26.77 14.56 -33.20
N GLY A 345 -26.77 13.73 -32.17
CA GLY A 345 -27.41 12.44 -32.14
C GLY A 345 -26.50 11.25 -32.40
N TRP A 346 -27.06 10.07 -32.24
CA TRP A 346 -26.36 8.81 -32.54
C TRP A 346 -27.07 8.04 -33.65
N SER A 347 -26.31 7.28 -34.42
CA SER A 347 -26.81 6.38 -35.45
C SER A 347 -26.14 5.00 -35.32
N SER A 348 -26.81 3.98 -35.86
CA SER A 348 -26.28 2.64 -35.97
C SER A 348 -26.17 2.25 -37.43
N GLU A 349 -24.98 1.92 -37.87
CA GLU A 349 -24.68 1.48 -39.25
C GLU A 349 -24.03 0.08 -39.14
N GLY A 350 -24.80 -0.97 -39.48
CA GLY A 350 -24.35 -2.35 -39.30
C GLY A 350 -24.02 -2.65 -37.80
N ASN A 351 -22.79 -3.07 -37.55
CA ASN A 351 -22.27 -3.35 -36.20
C ASN A 351 -21.64 -2.13 -35.52
N LEU A 352 -21.62 -0.98 -36.19
CA LEU A 352 -21.05 0.26 -35.69
C LEU A 352 -22.11 1.10 -34.97
N ARG A 353 -21.76 1.67 -33.83
CA ARG A 353 -22.53 2.75 -33.20
C ARG A 353 -21.74 4.04 -33.33
N ILE A 354 -22.35 5.04 -33.96
CA ILE A 354 -21.70 6.32 -34.26
C ILE A 354 -22.40 7.42 -33.44
N TYR A 355 -21.63 8.15 -32.68
CA TYR A 355 -22.06 9.35 -31.98
C TYR A 355 -21.41 10.58 -32.61
N ARG A 356 -22.21 11.60 -32.92
CA ARG A 356 -21.79 12.82 -33.58
C ARG A 356 -21.93 14.00 -32.63
N ALA A 357 -20.85 14.75 -32.43
CA ALA A 357 -20.83 16.02 -31.73
C ALA A 357 -20.01 17.04 -32.55
N ALA A 358 -20.16 18.32 -32.26
CA ALA A 358 -19.39 19.36 -32.94
C ALA A 358 -17.88 19.14 -32.81
N GLY A 359 -17.17 18.95 -33.93
CA GLY A 359 -15.73 18.69 -33.97
C GLY A 359 -15.29 17.32 -33.45
N GLN A 360 -16.23 16.41 -33.18
CA GLN A 360 -15.90 15.07 -32.67
C GLN A 360 -16.86 14.02 -33.22
N ARG A 361 -16.29 12.88 -33.62
CA ARG A 361 -17.03 11.67 -33.96
C ARG A 361 -16.50 10.50 -33.17
N THR A 362 -17.38 9.85 -32.41
CA THR A 362 -17.03 8.66 -31.62
C THR A 362 -17.68 7.45 -32.29
N ILE A 363 -16.89 6.41 -32.53
CA ILE A 363 -17.31 5.20 -33.24
C ILE A 363 -17.04 4.01 -32.32
N ARG A 364 -18.08 3.26 -32.01
CA ARG A 364 -18.02 2.04 -31.23
C ARG A 364 -18.01 0.83 -32.17
N CYS A 365 -16.88 0.14 -32.24
CA CYS A 365 -16.72 -1.18 -32.84
C CYS A 365 -16.85 -2.28 -31.77
N LYS A 366 -16.82 -3.54 -32.17
CA LYS A 366 -16.94 -4.67 -31.24
C LYS A 366 -15.93 -4.62 -30.07
N ASP A 367 -14.65 -4.44 -30.39
CA ASP A 367 -13.52 -4.53 -29.47
C ASP A 367 -12.77 -3.19 -29.31
N ALA A 368 -13.34 -2.10 -29.89
CA ALA A 368 -12.69 -0.81 -29.90
C ALA A 368 -13.67 0.36 -29.82
N VAL A 369 -13.18 1.48 -29.34
CA VAL A 369 -13.82 2.79 -29.42
C VAL A 369 -12.84 3.75 -30.06
N LEU A 370 -13.23 4.34 -31.18
CA LEU A 370 -12.46 5.35 -31.89
C LEU A 370 -13.08 6.71 -31.67
N VAL A 371 -12.29 7.67 -31.24
CA VAL A 371 -12.68 9.07 -31.10
C VAL A 371 -11.88 9.88 -32.09
N LEU A 372 -12.56 10.46 -33.07
CA LEU A 372 -11.98 11.36 -34.06
C LEU A 372 -12.27 12.80 -33.65
N GLN A 373 -11.23 13.64 -33.62
CA GLN A 373 -11.37 15.08 -33.37
C GLN A 373 -10.88 15.83 -34.61
N TYR A 374 -11.65 16.79 -35.05
CA TYR A 374 -11.41 17.56 -36.29
C TYR A 374 -11.89 18.99 -36.16
N LYS A 375 -11.33 19.88 -37.00
CA LYS A 375 -11.71 21.30 -37.00
C LYS A 375 -12.77 21.65 -38.05
N ALA A 376 -13.09 20.74 -38.99
CA ALA A 376 -14.12 20.94 -40.00
C ALA A 376 -15.53 20.90 -39.42
N GLU A 377 -16.49 21.50 -40.13
CA GLU A 377 -17.89 21.54 -39.68
C GLU A 377 -18.54 20.15 -39.66
N GLU A 378 -18.26 19.28 -40.65
CA GLU A 378 -18.72 17.88 -40.67
C GLU A 378 -17.73 16.96 -41.31
N LEU A 379 -17.68 15.71 -40.87
CA LEU A 379 -16.92 14.61 -41.42
C LEU A 379 -17.82 13.81 -42.39
N THR A 380 -17.37 13.60 -43.60
CA THR A 380 -18.15 12.80 -44.57
C THR A 380 -18.13 11.31 -44.20
N GLY A 381 -19.07 10.53 -44.76
CA GLY A 381 -19.09 9.08 -44.60
C GLY A 381 -17.83 8.41 -45.14
N GLU A 382 -17.33 8.87 -46.28
CA GLU A 382 -16.11 8.35 -46.91
C GLU A 382 -14.87 8.57 -46.08
N GLN A 383 -14.68 9.77 -45.54
CA GLN A 383 -13.58 10.07 -44.62
C GLN A 383 -13.63 9.22 -43.34
N THR A 384 -14.84 8.93 -42.85
CA THR A 384 -15.01 8.02 -41.72
C THR A 384 -14.57 6.60 -42.06
N CYS A 385 -14.96 6.08 -43.23
CA CYS A 385 -14.55 4.75 -43.70
C CYS A 385 -13.03 4.67 -43.89
N GLU A 386 -12.43 5.69 -44.50
CA GLU A 386 -10.97 5.76 -44.71
C GLU A 386 -10.22 5.79 -43.38
N ALA A 387 -10.72 6.51 -42.38
CA ALA A 387 -10.14 6.51 -41.03
C ALA A 387 -10.19 5.11 -40.38
N LEU A 388 -11.32 4.41 -40.51
CA LEU A 388 -11.48 3.04 -39.99
C LEU A 388 -10.54 2.06 -40.72
N GLU A 389 -10.39 2.18 -42.04
CA GLU A 389 -9.46 1.37 -42.82
C GLU A 389 -8.01 1.58 -42.41
N ARG A 390 -7.56 2.82 -42.29
CA ARG A 390 -6.17 3.17 -41.88
C ARG A 390 -5.84 2.65 -40.48
N LEU A 391 -6.82 2.59 -39.58
CA LEU A 391 -6.64 2.10 -38.22
C LEU A 391 -6.93 0.60 -38.04
N GLY A 392 -7.23 -0.10 -39.13
CA GLY A 392 -7.50 -1.55 -39.12
C GLY A 392 -8.75 -1.93 -38.35
N LEU A 393 -9.77 -1.07 -38.40
CA LEU A 393 -11.07 -1.25 -37.73
C LEU A 393 -12.17 -1.66 -38.72
N GLN A 394 -11.81 -2.15 -39.89
CA GLN A 394 -12.77 -2.67 -40.85
C GLN A 394 -13.52 -3.88 -40.27
N GLU A 395 -14.80 -3.97 -40.63
CA GLU A 395 -15.74 -4.98 -40.20
C GLU A 395 -15.19 -6.41 -40.25
N VAL A 396 -15.39 -7.11 -39.13
CA VAL A 396 -15.63 -8.54 -39.18
C VAL A 396 -17.13 -8.78 -39.01
#